data_6041c912f961b4110e95c04357cb99a0
#
_entry.id   6041c912f961b4110e95c04357cb99a0
#
_cell.length_a   1.000
_cell.length_b   1.000
_cell.length_c   1.000
_cell.angle_alpha   90.00
_cell.angle_beta   90.00
_cell.angle_gamma   90.00
#
_symmetry.space_group_name_H-M   'P 1'
#
loop_
_entity.id
_entity.type
_entity.pdbx_description
1 polymer ?
#
loop_
_entity_poly.entity_id
_entity_poly.type
_entity_poly.pdbx_seq_one_letter_code
_entity_poly.pdbx_strand_id
1 'polypeptide(L)'
;MTRPLYEKQSDRDNEIRAIPVIENSLNGVARKLPDNHFADFVIIDGLSRVIAYVEYKNRNFVWGDYPTVMLSVTKFAKLVASKEIRVRSFFVVEDSKGEIKALDIHRADLDYRVEYGGRTSSTRDSRDIEPVVHLSSAQFRTIGHAK
;
A
#
# COMPACT_ATOMS: atom_id res chain seq x y z
N MET A 1 -24.70 -4.22 -0.90
CA MET A 1 -24.52 -2.77 -0.79
C MET A 1 -23.09 -2.37 -1.06
N THR A 2 -22.89 -1.43 -1.94
CA THR A 2 -21.56 -0.98 -2.31
C THR A 2 -21.03 -0.02 -1.25
N ARG A 3 -19.79 -0.23 -0.83
CA ARG A 3 -19.14 0.67 0.10
C ARG A 3 -18.83 2.00 -0.59
N PRO A 4 -19.10 3.14 0.04
CA PRO A 4 -18.79 4.44 -0.56
C PRO A 4 -17.31 4.60 -0.87
N LEU A 5 -17.00 5.31 -1.94
CA LEU A 5 -15.63 5.68 -2.25
C LEU A 5 -15.26 6.91 -1.43
N TYR A 6 -14.17 6.80 -0.67
CA TYR A 6 -13.66 7.90 0.15
C TYR A 6 -12.43 8.57 -0.46
N GLU A 7 -12.03 8.14 -1.67
CA GLU A 7 -10.90 8.73 -2.37
C GLU A 7 -11.24 10.13 -2.84
N LYS A 8 -10.35 11.08 -2.57
CA LYS A 8 -10.49 12.48 -2.96
C LYS A 8 -9.50 12.81 -4.06
N GLN A 9 -9.71 13.95 -4.75
CA GLN A 9 -8.79 14.42 -5.78
C GLN A 9 -7.36 14.59 -5.24
N SER A 10 -7.22 15.07 -3.99
CA SER A 10 -5.89 15.20 -3.36
C SER A 10 -5.19 13.85 -3.22
N ASP A 11 -5.93 12.77 -2.96
CA ASP A 11 -5.37 11.43 -2.87
C ASP A 11 -4.85 10.95 -4.22
N ARG A 12 -5.59 11.24 -5.28
CA ARG A 12 -5.17 10.91 -6.64
C ARG A 12 -3.94 11.70 -7.07
N ASP A 13 -3.86 12.97 -6.69
CA ASP A 13 -2.71 13.82 -7.00
C ASP A 13 -1.46 13.31 -6.30
N ASN A 14 -1.58 12.88 -5.05
CA ASN A 14 -0.48 12.26 -4.30
C ASN A 14 -0.02 10.97 -4.97
N GLU A 15 -0.97 10.13 -5.37
CA GLU A 15 -0.69 8.88 -6.06
C GLU A 15 0.09 9.12 -7.36
N ILE A 16 -0.35 10.10 -8.17
CA ILE A 16 0.30 10.44 -9.44
C ILE A 16 1.73 10.90 -9.21
N ARG A 17 1.97 11.72 -8.17
CA ARG A 17 3.32 12.20 -7.86
C ARG A 17 4.23 11.09 -7.40
N ALA A 18 3.68 10.05 -6.79
CA ALA A 18 4.47 8.92 -6.31
C ALA A 18 4.89 7.96 -7.43
N ILE A 19 4.18 7.96 -8.57
CA ILE A 19 4.42 7.00 -9.66
C ILE A 19 5.89 6.98 -10.11
N PRO A 20 6.54 8.11 -10.43
CA PRO A 20 7.94 8.05 -10.89
C PRO A 20 8.89 7.45 -9.85
N VAL A 21 8.62 7.69 -8.56
CA VAL A 21 9.43 7.14 -7.48
C VAL A 21 9.26 5.62 -7.44
N ILE A 22 8.03 5.15 -7.56
CA ILE A 22 7.71 3.72 -7.56
C ILE A 22 8.34 3.04 -8.77
N GLU A 23 8.17 3.61 -9.95
CA GLU A 23 8.72 3.06 -11.20
C GLU A 23 10.23 2.94 -11.14
N ASN A 24 10.89 3.98 -10.65
CA ASN A 24 12.34 3.96 -10.54
C ASN A 24 12.82 2.90 -9.56
N SER A 25 12.13 2.76 -8.44
CA SER A 25 12.51 1.78 -7.42
C SER A 25 12.30 0.33 -7.88
N LEU A 26 11.20 0.08 -8.60
CA LEU A 26 10.82 -1.28 -9.01
C LEU A 26 11.27 -1.62 -10.43
N ASN A 27 11.90 -0.67 -11.11
CA ASN A 27 12.51 -0.86 -12.42
C ASN A 27 11.50 -1.35 -13.47
N GLY A 28 10.40 -0.65 -13.59
CA GLY A 28 9.34 -0.96 -14.53
C GLY A 28 8.38 0.19 -14.74
N VAL A 29 7.34 -0.03 -15.49
CA VAL A 29 6.33 0.97 -15.81
C VAL A 29 5.05 0.66 -15.05
N ALA A 30 4.51 1.66 -14.36
CA ALA A 30 3.27 1.53 -13.60
C ALA A 30 2.06 1.67 -14.53
N ARG A 31 1.07 0.80 -14.31
CA ARG A 31 -0.23 0.88 -14.96
C ARG A 31 -1.29 0.85 -13.88
N LYS A 32 -2.17 1.86 -13.89
CA LYS A 32 -3.24 1.98 -12.92
C LYS A 32 -4.25 0.84 -13.11
N LEU A 33 -4.66 0.23 -12.02
CA LEU A 33 -5.73 -0.77 -12.01
C LEU A 33 -7.07 -0.11 -11.73
N PRO A 34 -8.19 -0.77 -12.06
CA PRO A 34 -9.53 -0.25 -11.73
C PRO A 34 -9.69 -0.03 -10.22
N ASP A 35 -10.53 0.94 -9.85
CA ASP A 35 -10.74 1.34 -8.46
C ASP A 35 -11.18 0.20 -7.54
N ASN A 36 -11.90 -0.78 -8.09
CA ASN A 36 -12.38 -1.93 -7.31
C ASN A 36 -11.38 -3.08 -7.24
N HIS A 37 -10.19 -2.92 -7.78
CA HIS A 37 -9.15 -3.95 -7.69
C HIS A 37 -8.50 -3.93 -6.30
N PHE A 38 -7.88 -5.06 -5.90
CA PHE A 38 -7.23 -5.15 -4.59
C PHE A 38 -5.94 -4.34 -4.49
N ALA A 39 -5.36 -3.95 -5.62
CA ALA A 39 -4.15 -3.12 -5.67
C ALA A 39 -4.39 -1.89 -6.54
N ASP A 40 -3.54 -0.88 -6.38
CA ASP A 40 -3.67 0.36 -7.14
C ASP A 40 -2.99 0.28 -8.50
N PHE A 41 -1.86 -0.40 -8.58
CA PHE A 41 -1.03 -0.46 -9.79
C PHE A 41 -0.49 -1.85 -10.02
N VAL A 42 -0.17 -2.14 -11.29
CA VAL A 42 0.79 -3.18 -11.64
C VAL A 42 2.05 -2.51 -12.18
N ILE A 43 3.17 -3.18 -11.98
CA ILE A 43 4.44 -2.80 -12.62
C ILE A 43 4.69 -3.81 -13.72
N ILE A 44 4.94 -3.32 -14.93
CA ILE A 44 5.23 -4.18 -16.08
C ILE A 44 6.66 -3.95 -16.55
N ASP A 45 7.27 -5.01 -17.10
CA ASP A 45 8.60 -4.94 -17.67
C ASP A 45 8.54 -4.59 -19.17
N GLY A 46 9.68 -4.59 -19.85
CA GLY A 46 9.76 -4.25 -21.27
C GLY A 46 9.10 -5.27 -22.21
N LEU A 47 8.69 -6.43 -21.68
CA LEU A 47 7.98 -7.46 -22.43
C LEU A 47 6.50 -7.53 -22.07
N SER A 48 5.98 -6.51 -21.42
CA SER A 48 4.58 -6.40 -20.97
C SER A 48 4.19 -7.46 -19.93
N ARG A 49 5.16 -8.05 -19.23
CA ARG A 49 4.87 -8.99 -18.14
C ARG A 49 4.63 -8.21 -16.85
N VAL A 50 3.63 -8.64 -16.08
CA VAL A 50 3.37 -8.09 -14.75
C VAL A 50 4.41 -8.66 -13.79
N ILE A 51 5.22 -7.79 -13.19
CA ILE A 51 6.27 -8.20 -12.26
C ILE A 51 5.95 -7.86 -10.82
N ALA A 52 5.00 -6.95 -10.59
CA ALA A 52 4.61 -6.58 -9.23
C ALA A 52 3.21 -5.96 -9.18
N TYR A 53 2.54 -6.15 -8.04
CA TYR A 53 1.39 -5.35 -7.63
C TYR A 53 1.86 -4.31 -6.63
N VAL A 54 1.24 -3.14 -6.65
CA VAL A 54 1.54 -2.06 -5.72
C VAL A 54 0.25 -1.53 -5.12
N GLU A 55 0.16 -1.55 -3.79
CA GLU A 55 -0.86 -0.85 -3.03
C GLU A 55 -0.22 0.42 -2.47
N TYR A 56 -0.77 1.58 -2.82
CA TYR A 56 -0.23 2.88 -2.38
C TYR A 56 -1.19 3.54 -1.40
N LYS A 57 -0.63 4.11 -0.34
CA LYS A 57 -1.39 4.92 0.63
C LYS A 57 -0.61 6.17 1.01
N ASN A 58 -1.30 7.28 1.08
CA ASN A 58 -0.79 8.49 1.72
C ASN A 58 -1.35 8.51 3.15
N ARG A 59 -0.48 8.59 4.14
CA ARG A 59 -0.87 8.54 5.55
C ARG A 59 -0.54 9.86 6.23
N ASN A 60 -1.41 10.24 7.17
CA ASN A 60 -1.26 11.49 7.92
C ASN A 60 -0.42 11.26 9.18
N PHE A 61 0.82 10.83 8.98
CA PHE A 61 1.83 10.68 10.04
C PHE A 61 3.19 11.05 9.47
N VAL A 62 4.21 11.10 10.33
CA VAL A 62 5.61 11.20 9.93
C VAL A 62 6.27 9.87 10.28
N TRP A 63 7.09 9.33 9.35
CA TRP A 63 7.79 8.08 9.61
C TRP A 63 8.58 8.18 10.93
N GLY A 64 8.38 7.19 11.80
CA GLY A 64 8.92 7.18 13.14
C GLY A 64 7.89 7.46 14.23
N ASP A 65 6.72 8.01 13.87
CA ASP A 65 5.67 8.29 14.85
C ASP A 65 5.06 7.02 15.43
N TYR A 66 4.96 5.96 14.62
CA TYR A 66 4.29 4.72 15.02
C TYR A 66 5.15 3.51 14.67
N PRO A 67 5.12 2.46 15.51
CA PRO A 67 5.89 1.25 15.24
C PRO A 67 5.32 0.39 14.12
N THR A 68 4.05 0.60 13.76
CA THR A 68 3.38 -0.19 12.72
C THR A 68 2.56 0.69 11.79
N VAL A 69 2.32 0.14 10.60
CA VAL A 69 1.40 0.73 9.61
C VAL A 69 0.29 -0.29 9.36
N MET A 70 -0.95 0.18 9.32
CA MET A 70 -2.13 -0.69 9.18
C MET A 70 -2.53 -0.89 7.73
N LEU A 71 -3.00 -2.10 7.43
CA LEU A 71 -3.57 -2.46 6.13
C LEU A 71 -4.73 -3.42 6.37
N SER A 72 -5.77 -3.34 5.55
CA SER A 72 -6.91 -4.25 5.71
C SER A 72 -6.47 -5.70 5.50
N VAL A 73 -7.08 -6.63 6.25
CA VAL A 73 -6.77 -8.05 6.13
C VAL A 73 -7.07 -8.55 4.72
N THR A 74 -8.17 -8.10 4.12
CA THR A 74 -8.56 -8.52 2.77
C THR A 74 -7.49 -8.13 1.73
N LYS A 75 -7.00 -6.91 1.77
CA LYS A 75 -5.95 -6.47 0.87
C LYS A 75 -4.65 -7.21 1.12
N PHE A 76 -4.28 -7.36 2.38
CA PHE A 76 -3.07 -8.08 2.76
C PHE A 76 -3.07 -9.52 2.24
N ALA A 77 -4.19 -10.23 2.45
CA ALA A 77 -4.31 -11.62 2.02
C ALA A 77 -4.14 -11.75 0.49
N LYS A 78 -4.72 -10.84 -0.26
CA LYS A 78 -4.61 -10.86 -1.72
C LYS A 78 -3.20 -10.51 -2.21
N LEU A 79 -2.54 -9.57 -1.54
CA LEU A 79 -1.15 -9.23 -1.85
C LEU A 79 -0.22 -10.40 -1.55
N VAL A 80 -0.45 -11.11 -0.45
CA VAL A 80 0.32 -12.32 -0.11
C VAL A 80 0.10 -13.40 -1.16
N ALA A 81 -1.15 -13.60 -1.59
CA ALA A 81 -1.52 -14.66 -2.52
C ALA A 81 -0.89 -14.51 -3.91
N SER A 82 -0.49 -13.30 -4.30
CA SER A 82 0.15 -13.09 -5.60
C SER A 82 1.46 -13.86 -5.76
N LYS A 83 2.06 -14.30 -4.65
CA LYS A 83 3.25 -15.16 -4.68
C LYS A 83 3.01 -16.45 -5.46
N GLU A 84 1.79 -16.98 -5.42
CA GLU A 84 1.43 -18.23 -6.11
C GLU A 84 1.54 -18.10 -7.63
N ILE A 85 1.34 -16.90 -8.16
CA ILE A 85 1.48 -16.62 -9.60
C ILE A 85 2.80 -15.94 -9.93
N ARG A 86 3.74 -15.93 -8.96
CA ARG A 86 5.10 -15.38 -9.12
C ARG A 86 5.11 -13.88 -9.44
N VAL A 87 4.15 -13.15 -8.90
CA VAL A 87 4.10 -11.69 -8.99
C VAL A 87 4.36 -11.14 -7.59
N ARG A 88 5.34 -10.26 -7.46
CA ARG A 88 5.68 -9.64 -6.19
C ARG A 88 4.60 -8.64 -5.79
N SER A 89 4.50 -8.34 -4.51
CA SER A 89 3.57 -7.34 -4.01
C SER A 89 4.28 -6.40 -3.06
N PHE A 90 4.01 -5.10 -3.23
CA PHE A 90 4.59 -4.06 -2.39
C PHE A 90 3.50 -3.18 -1.82
N PHE A 91 3.64 -2.87 -0.54
CA PHE A 91 2.83 -1.85 0.11
C PHE A 91 3.70 -0.59 0.19
N VAL A 92 3.26 0.46 -0.48
CA VAL A 92 3.99 1.72 -0.59
C VAL A 92 3.23 2.78 0.16
N VAL A 93 3.90 3.44 1.11
CA VAL A 93 3.26 4.44 1.96
C VAL A 93 4.08 5.73 1.92
N GLU A 94 3.38 6.82 1.66
CA GLU A 94 3.93 8.16 1.71
C GLU A 94 3.45 8.84 2.97
N ASP A 95 4.37 9.42 3.75
CA ASP A 95 4.00 10.15 4.97
C ASP A 95 3.59 11.60 4.65
N SER A 96 3.24 12.36 5.68
CA SER A 96 2.80 13.74 5.51
C SER A 96 3.89 14.69 4.99
N LYS A 97 5.15 14.29 5.08
CA LYS A 97 6.29 15.07 4.60
C LYS A 97 6.77 14.64 3.21
N GLY A 98 6.08 13.68 2.60
CA GLY A 98 6.42 13.22 1.25
C GLY A 98 7.48 12.14 1.20
N GLU A 99 7.89 11.58 2.32
CA GLU A 99 8.84 10.46 2.31
C GLU A 99 8.09 9.18 1.98
N ILE A 100 8.54 8.48 0.95
CA ILE A 100 7.90 7.28 0.43
C ILE A 100 8.74 6.07 0.80
N LYS A 101 8.10 5.12 1.49
CA LYS A 101 8.73 3.84 1.84
C LYS A 101 7.92 2.69 1.30
N ALA A 102 8.60 1.60 0.97
CA ALA A 102 7.99 0.40 0.41
C ALA A 102 8.29 -0.80 1.31
N LEU A 103 7.31 -1.68 1.41
CA LEU A 103 7.43 -2.96 2.11
C LEU A 103 7.18 -4.08 1.11
N ASP A 104 8.16 -4.98 1.00
CA ASP A 104 8.01 -6.22 0.24
C ASP A 104 7.14 -7.18 1.06
N ILE A 105 5.91 -7.39 0.62
CA ILE A 105 4.95 -8.26 1.32
C ILE A 105 5.39 -9.73 1.31
N HIS A 106 6.22 -10.13 0.34
CA HIS A 106 6.67 -11.52 0.21
C HIS A 106 7.99 -11.82 0.90
N ARG A 107 8.56 -10.85 1.64
CA ARG A 107 9.81 -11.10 2.35
C ARG A 107 9.61 -12.21 3.39
N ALA A 108 10.63 -13.05 3.54
CA ALA A 108 10.52 -14.25 4.38
C ALA A 108 10.35 -13.94 5.88
N ASP A 109 10.92 -12.82 6.33
CA ASP A 109 10.89 -12.42 7.73
C ASP A 109 9.87 -11.31 8.02
N LEU A 110 8.78 -11.26 7.25
CA LEU A 110 7.75 -10.24 7.42
C LEU A 110 7.19 -10.26 8.86
N ASP A 111 7.30 -9.11 9.53
CA ASP A 111 6.81 -8.94 10.90
C ASP A 111 5.44 -8.28 10.85
N TYR A 112 4.42 -9.05 11.18
CA TYR A 112 3.05 -8.56 11.16
C TYR A 112 2.23 -9.25 12.24
N ARG A 113 1.12 -8.61 12.62
CA ARG A 113 0.11 -9.22 13.47
C ARG A 113 -1.27 -8.76 13.02
N VAL A 114 -2.27 -9.59 13.28
CA VAL A 114 -3.66 -9.27 12.96
C VAL A 114 -4.36 -8.89 14.26
N GLU A 115 -5.00 -7.74 14.28
CA GLU A 115 -5.73 -7.26 15.43
C GLU A 115 -7.14 -6.83 15.02
N TYR A 116 -8.09 -6.97 15.94
CA TYR A 116 -9.43 -6.45 15.75
C TYR A 116 -9.47 -4.99 16.14
N GLY A 117 -10.15 -4.20 15.33
CA GLY A 117 -10.22 -2.76 15.53
C GLY A 117 -9.29 -2.02 14.57
N GLY A 118 -9.48 -0.79 14.40
CA GLY A 118 -8.71 0.02 13.49
C GLY A 118 -8.91 1.48 13.79
N ARG A 119 -9.76 2.16 13.06
CA ARG A 119 -10.03 3.57 13.24
C ARG A 119 -11.01 3.85 14.35
N THR A 120 -10.59 3.72 15.60
CA THR A 120 -11.49 3.97 16.71
C THR A 120 -11.78 5.45 16.91
N SER A 121 -10.84 6.32 16.55
CA SER A 121 -10.98 7.75 16.76
C SER A 121 -11.76 8.48 15.66
N SER A 122 -11.90 7.88 14.49
CA SER A 122 -12.56 8.49 13.35
C SER A 122 -13.50 7.52 12.65
N THR A 123 -14.16 6.68 13.44
CA THR A 123 -15.11 5.68 12.93
C THR A 123 -16.30 6.39 12.29
N ARG A 124 -16.52 6.14 11.00
CA ARG A 124 -17.63 6.69 10.23
C ARG A 124 -18.88 5.84 10.36
N ASP A 125 -18.70 4.55 10.55
CA ASP A 125 -19.76 3.61 10.86
C ASP A 125 -19.15 2.34 11.48
N SER A 126 -19.98 1.41 11.89
CA SER A 126 -19.53 0.18 12.54
C SER A 126 -18.65 -0.70 11.65
N ARG A 127 -18.72 -0.51 10.32
CA ARG A 127 -17.90 -1.29 9.38
C ARG A 127 -16.45 -0.83 9.33
N ASP A 128 -16.15 0.33 9.95
CA ASP A 128 -14.76 0.79 10.06
C ASP A 128 -13.99 0.01 11.13
N ILE A 129 -14.70 -0.76 11.96
CA ILE A 129 -14.07 -1.59 12.98
C ILE A 129 -14.03 -3.02 12.45
N GLU A 130 -12.85 -3.45 12.03
CA GLU A 130 -12.66 -4.76 11.41
C GLU A 130 -11.26 -5.28 11.73
N PRO A 131 -10.97 -6.55 11.45
CA PRO A 131 -9.60 -7.04 11.55
C PRO A 131 -8.68 -6.27 10.63
N VAL A 132 -7.53 -5.84 11.14
CA VAL A 132 -6.48 -5.16 10.37
C VAL A 132 -5.14 -5.82 10.62
N VAL A 133 -4.26 -5.69 9.65
CA VAL A 133 -2.88 -6.16 9.77
C VAL A 133 -2.01 -4.97 10.16
N HIS A 134 -1.21 -5.16 11.22
CA HIS A 134 -0.18 -4.21 11.61
C HIS A 134 1.15 -4.68 11.07
N LEU A 135 1.77 -3.87 10.24
CA LEU A 135 3.04 -4.17 9.58
C LEU A 135 4.13 -3.33 10.21
N SER A 136 5.26 -3.94 10.56
CA SER A 136 6.35 -3.25 11.22
C SER A 136 6.89 -2.10 10.36
N SER A 137 6.88 -0.89 10.91
CA SER A 137 7.43 0.29 10.23
C SER A 137 8.91 0.12 9.93
N ALA A 138 9.64 -0.62 10.77
CA ALA A 138 11.08 -0.84 10.61
C ALA A 138 11.43 -1.67 9.37
N GLN A 139 10.46 -2.41 8.82
CA GLN A 139 10.71 -3.24 7.63
C GLN A 139 10.42 -2.51 6.31
N PHE A 140 9.86 -1.32 6.37
CA PHE A 140 9.70 -0.47 5.21
C PHE A 140 11.05 0.17 4.86
N ARG A 141 11.31 0.32 3.57
CA ARG A 141 12.55 0.92 3.05
C ARG A 141 12.23 2.20 2.29
N THR A 142 12.98 3.27 2.54
CA THR A 142 12.80 4.51 1.80
C THR A 142 13.15 4.30 0.33
N ILE A 143 12.23 4.68 -0.56
CA ILE A 143 12.45 4.59 -2.01
C ILE A 143 12.52 5.95 -2.68
N GLY A 144 12.13 7.02 -1.98
CA GLY A 144 12.25 8.36 -2.50
C GLY A 144 11.37 9.35 -1.76
N HIS A 145 11.25 10.53 -2.35
CA HIS A 145 10.44 11.62 -1.81
C HIS A 145 9.64 12.24 -2.94
N ALA A 146 8.36 12.55 -2.67
CA ALA A 146 7.47 13.17 -3.64
C ALA A 146 7.25 14.68 -3.37
N LYS A 147 7.76 15.17 -2.26
CA LYS A 147 7.67 16.60 -1.91
C LYS A 147 9.05 17.20 -1.71
#